data_b4b56fe15de4002a9a606e08bd5f93a3
#
_entry.id   b4b56fe15de4002a9a606e08bd5f93a3
#
_cell.length_a   1.000
_cell.length_b   1.000
_cell.length_c   1.000
_cell.angle_alpha   90.00
_cell.angle_beta   90.00
_cell.angle_gamma   90.00
#
_symmetry.space_group_name_H-M   'P 1'
#
loop_
_entity.id
_entity.type
_entity.pdbx_description
1 polymer ?
#
loop_
_entity_poly.entity_id
_entity_poly.type
_entity_poly.pdbx_seq_one_letter_code
_entity_poly.pdbx_strand_id
1 'polypeptide(L)'
;MQALVTGATSGMGLEYCRQLAQRGHHLVMVSNQQKELDTLPRQLAQQYGIRAVGHYQDLAALDAAQSLYDWCRDEGLQIDILVNNAGMFFFHELTPDYTGRAEAMMNLHIYTPTRLCTLFGEDMKRRRKGYIINVSSMVAQMPTPGITTYAATKAYLKSYSKSLYFEMRPYGVGVTTVLPGAIATPLYNINPATLSRLTRLRIVRSPEWMVHRALRGMFRKRHYVKPGVMNYLAPVLLKLLPNGLETRIWQKIKEGTD
;
A
#
# COMPACT_ATOMS: atom_id res chain seq x y z
N MET A 1 -19.33 -0.06 -8.84
CA MET A 1 -18.07 0.66 -9.16
C MET A 1 -17.00 -0.39 -9.50
N GLN A 2 -16.03 0.01 -10.34
CA GLN A 2 -14.88 -0.82 -10.68
C GLN A 2 -13.68 -0.41 -9.80
N ALA A 3 -13.07 -1.36 -9.12
CA ALA A 3 -11.92 -1.12 -8.26
C ALA A 3 -10.67 -1.81 -8.82
N LEU A 4 -9.59 -1.07 -8.98
CA LEU A 4 -8.26 -1.57 -9.29
C LEU A 4 -7.43 -1.63 -8.03
N VAL A 5 -6.89 -2.81 -7.72
CA VAL A 5 -6.06 -3.04 -6.53
C VAL A 5 -4.71 -3.58 -6.96
N THR A 6 -3.63 -2.89 -6.60
CA THR A 6 -2.26 -3.34 -6.85
C THR A 6 -1.73 -4.18 -5.69
N GLY A 7 -0.92 -5.21 -5.97
CA GLY A 7 -0.50 -6.20 -4.98
C GLY A 7 -1.69 -7.00 -4.44
N ALA A 8 -2.63 -7.37 -5.32
CA ALA A 8 -3.96 -7.86 -4.99
C ALA A 8 -4.02 -9.32 -4.51
N THR A 9 -2.92 -10.07 -4.58
CA THR A 9 -2.91 -11.53 -4.38
C THR A 9 -2.60 -11.97 -2.96
N SER A 10 -2.13 -11.06 -2.10
CA SER A 10 -1.76 -11.40 -0.72
C SER A 10 -2.01 -10.26 0.27
N GLY A 11 -1.93 -10.56 1.56
CA GLY A 11 -1.93 -9.58 2.65
C GLY A 11 -3.10 -8.57 2.57
N MET A 12 -2.77 -7.28 2.73
CA MET A 12 -3.79 -6.22 2.68
C MET A 12 -4.41 -6.06 1.28
N GLY A 13 -3.65 -6.33 0.19
CA GLY A 13 -4.17 -6.23 -1.18
C GLY A 13 -5.32 -7.20 -1.43
N LEU A 14 -5.14 -8.47 -1.06
CA LEU A 14 -6.20 -9.47 -1.17
C LEU A 14 -7.39 -9.11 -0.27
N GLU A 15 -7.14 -8.57 0.90
CA GLU A 15 -8.19 -8.16 1.82
C GLU A 15 -8.97 -6.93 1.29
N TYR A 16 -8.31 -5.97 0.63
CA TYR A 16 -9.00 -4.91 -0.12
C TYR A 16 -9.94 -5.50 -1.18
N CYS A 17 -9.47 -6.48 -1.95
CA CYS A 17 -10.30 -7.17 -2.94
C CYS A 17 -11.52 -7.83 -2.30
N ARG A 18 -11.34 -8.60 -1.21
CA ARG A 18 -12.45 -9.26 -0.49
C ARG A 18 -13.49 -8.26 0.01
N GLN A 19 -13.07 -7.22 0.72
CA GLN A 19 -13.99 -6.26 1.29
C GLN A 19 -14.66 -5.34 0.27
N LEU A 20 -14.02 -5.08 -0.88
CA LEU A 20 -14.65 -4.38 -2.00
C LEU A 20 -15.66 -5.27 -2.71
N ALA A 21 -15.33 -6.54 -2.94
CA ALA A 21 -16.23 -7.54 -3.48
C ALA A 21 -17.50 -7.74 -2.63
N GLN A 22 -17.34 -7.84 -1.30
CA GLN A 22 -18.46 -7.91 -0.34
C GLN A 22 -19.41 -6.73 -0.44
N ARG A 23 -18.93 -5.58 -0.94
CA ARG A 23 -19.74 -4.37 -1.17
C ARG A 23 -20.31 -4.28 -2.59
N GLY A 24 -20.18 -5.36 -3.38
CA GLY A 24 -20.70 -5.44 -4.76
C GLY A 24 -19.85 -4.65 -5.77
N HIS A 25 -18.58 -4.36 -5.46
CA HIS A 25 -17.70 -3.69 -6.43
C HIS A 25 -17.00 -4.73 -7.30
N HIS A 26 -16.91 -4.45 -8.61
CA HIS A 26 -16.11 -5.25 -9.53
C HIS A 26 -14.63 -5.00 -9.32
N LEU A 27 -13.78 -5.97 -9.66
CA LEU A 27 -12.36 -5.96 -9.35
C LEU A 27 -11.48 -6.05 -10.59
N VAL A 28 -10.40 -5.28 -10.59
CA VAL A 28 -9.19 -5.48 -11.38
C VAL A 28 -8.07 -5.76 -10.39
N MET A 29 -7.59 -7.01 -10.38
CA MET A 29 -6.59 -7.49 -9.44
C MET A 29 -5.23 -7.51 -10.14
N VAL A 30 -4.31 -6.63 -9.74
CA VAL A 30 -2.98 -6.50 -10.35
C VAL A 30 -1.91 -7.05 -9.42
N SER A 31 -1.07 -7.94 -9.95
CA SER A 31 0.04 -8.56 -9.20
C SER A 31 1.11 -9.10 -10.15
N ASN A 32 2.30 -9.38 -9.64
CA ASN A 32 3.33 -10.17 -10.31
C ASN A 32 3.33 -11.65 -9.88
N GLN A 33 2.26 -12.13 -9.27
CA GLN A 33 2.07 -13.53 -8.84
C GLN A 33 1.02 -14.20 -9.74
N GLN A 34 1.49 -14.79 -10.85
CA GLN A 34 0.61 -15.35 -11.88
C GLN A 34 -0.30 -16.47 -11.34
N LYS A 35 0.25 -17.39 -10.54
CA LYS A 35 -0.51 -18.54 -10.01
C LYS A 35 -1.74 -18.13 -9.21
N GLU A 36 -1.60 -17.11 -8.39
CA GLU A 36 -2.68 -16.55 -7.59
C GLU A 36 -3.70 -15.80 -8.46
N LEU A 37 -3.24 -15.11 -9.50
CA LEU A 37 -4.11 -14.42 -10.46
C LEU A 37 -4.94 -15.39 -11.32
N ASP A 38 -4.49 -16.61 -11.55
CA ASP A 38 -5.24 -17.62 -12.30
C ASP A 38 -6.49 -18.11 -11.53
N THR A 39 -6.47 -18.00 -10.21
CA THR A 39 -7.50 -18.61 -9.34
C THR A 39 -8.31 -17.59 -8.54
N LEU A 40 -7.66 -16.64 -7.86
CA LEU A 40 -8.31 -15.73 -6.91
C LEU A 40 -9.41 -14.86 -7.54
N PRO A 41 -9.26 -14.28 -8.76
CA PRO A 41 -10.32 -13.48 -9.36
C PRO A 41 -11.60 -14.29 -9.56
N ARG A 42 -11.49 -15.52 -10.07
CA ARG A 42 -12.62 -16.42 -10.29
C ARG A 42 -13.31 -16.79 -8.97
N GLN A 43 -12.52 -17.10 -7.93
CA GLN A 43 -13.04 -17.42 -6.60
C GLN A 43 -13.85 -16.25 -6.03
N LEU A 44 -13.31 -15.03 -6.09
CA LEU A 44 -14.00 -13.84 -5.58
C LEU A 44 -15.24 -13.50 -6.42
N ALA A 45 -15.16 -13.67 -7.74
CA ALA A 45 -16.31 -13.47 -8.63
C ALA A 45 -17.47 -14.41 -8.26
N GLN A 46 -17.19 -15.70 -8.08
CA GLN A 46 -18.20 -16.69 -7.67
C GLN A 46 -18.74 -16.41 -6.26
N GLN A 47 -17.86 -16.16 -5.30
CA GLN A 47 -18.23 -15.99 -3.90
C GLN A 47 -19.14 -14.78 -3.67
N TYR A 48 -18.90 -13.68 -4.41
CA TYR A 48 -19.57 -12.40 -4.16
C TYR A 48 -20.50 -11.94 -5.29
N GLY A 49 -20.66 -12.72 -6.35
CA GLY A 49 -21.54 -12.38 -7.48
C GLY A 49 -21.10 -11.12 -8.25
N ILE A 50 -19.78 -10.91 -8.38
CA ILE A 50 -19.19 -9.74 -9.04
C ILE A 50 -18.38 -10.14 -10.27
N ARG A 51 -17.96 -9.16 -11.08
CA ARG A 51 -16.92 -9.38 -12.09
C ARG A 51 -15.56 -9.12 -11.47
N ALA A 52 -14.61 -10.03 -11.67
CA ALA A 52 -13.23 -9.87 -11.24
C ALA A 52 -12.29 -10.39 -12.33
N VAL A 53 -11.29 -9.59 -12.68
CA VAL A 53 -10.24 -9.93 -13.64
C VAL A 53 -8.89 -9.82 -12.99
N GLY A 54 -7.99 -10.74 -13.31
CA GLY A 54 -6.58 -10.70 -12.92
C GLY A 54 -5.74 -10.13 -14.06
N HIS A 55 -4.77 -9.30 -13.74
CA HIS A 55 -3.79 -8.78 -14.68
C HIS A 55 -2.38 -8.91 -14.09
N TYR A 56 -1.53 -9.66 -14.80
CA TYR A 56 -0.11 -9.78 -14.42
C TYR A 56 0.65 -8.52 -14.82
N GLN A 57 1.30 -7.89 -13.85
CA GLN A 57 2.16 -6.75 -14.09
C GLN A 57 3.24 -6.66 -13.01
N ASP A 58 4.50 -6.58 -13.41
CA ASP A 58 5.56 -6.14 -12.51
C ASP A 58 5.56 -4.61 -12.42
N LEU A 59 5.05 -4.13 -11.31
CA LEU A 59 4.90 -2.69 -11.07
C LEU A 59 6.21 -1.99 -10.68
N ALA A 60 7.33 -2.70 -10.59
CA ALA A 60 8.66 -2.11 -10.44
C ALA A 60 9.28 -1.68 -11.78
N ALA A 61 8.74 -2.12 -12.92
CA ALA A 61 9.15 -1.66 -14.23
C ALA A 61 8.72 -0.19 -14.48
N LEU A 62 9.55 0.57 -15.19
CA LEU A 62 9.34 2.02 -15.38
C LEU A 62 8.09 2.36 -16.21
N ASP A 63 7.75 1.52 -17.17
CA ASP A 63 6.58 1.66 -18.04
C ASP A 63 5.29 1.06 -17.48
N ALA A 64 5.38 0.33 -16.36
CA ALA A 64 4.29 -0.47 -15.80
C ALA A 64 3.00 0.31 -15.58
N ALA A 65 3.08 1.55 -15.10
CA ALA A 65 1.90 2.36 -14.85
C ALA A 65 1.18 2.76 -16.14
N GLN A 66 1.93 3.09 -17.20
CA GLN A 66 1.36 3.41 -18.50
C GLN A 66 0.76 2.18 -19.15
N SER A 67 1.49 1.07 -19.17
CA SER A 67 1.03 -0.21 -19.73
C SER A 67 -0.27 -0.69 -19.04
N LEU A 68 -0.34 -0.60 -17.72
CA LEU A 68 -1.54 -0.96 -16.95
C LEU A 68 -2.74 -0.06 -17.29
N TYR A 69 -2.49 1.25 -17.42
CA TYR A 69 -3.55 2.20 -17.77
C TYR A 69 -4.08 1.94 -19.19
N ASP A 70 -3.18 1.75 -20.17
CA ASP A 70 -3.53 1.47 -21.58
C ASP A 70 -4.29 0.15 -21.67
N TRP A 71 -3.84 -0.91 -20.99
CA TRP A 71 -4.55 -2.17 -20.91
C TRP A 71 -5.97 -1.99 -20.34
N CYS A 72 -6.14 -1.26 -19.24
CA CYS A 72 -7.47 -1.00 -18.68
C CYS A 72 -8.38 -0.28 -19.67
N ARG A 73 -7.84 0.67 -20.43
CA ARG A 73 -8.58 1.41 -21.45
C ARG A 73 -9.00 0.52 -22.61
N ASP A 74 -8.09 -0.31 -23.10
CA ASP A 74 -8.33 -1.21 -24.23
C ASP A 74 -9.36 -2.30 -23.88
N GLU A 75 -9.40 -2.75 -22.61
CA GLU A 75 -10.42 -3.65 -22.06
C GLU A 75 -11.74 -2.92 -21.69
N GLY A 76 -11.86 -1.64 -21.92
CA GLY A 76 -13.04 -0.84 -21.57
C GLY A 76 -13.31 -0.74 -20.06
N LEU A 77 -12.29 -0.88 -19.23
CA LEU A 77 -12.39 -0.89 -17.76
C LEU A 77 -12.31 0.55 -17.21
N GLN A 78 -13.45 1.11 -16.85
CA GLN A 78 -13.51 2.41 -16.19
C GLN A 78 -13.25 2.25 -14.69
N ILE A 79 -12.10 2.73 -14.22
CA ILE A 79 -11.70 2.60 -12.81
C ILE A 79 -12.31 3.74 -11.98
N ASP A 80 -13.11 3.38 -10.97
CA ASP A 80 -13.73 4.30 -10.01
C ASP A 80 -12.98 4.35 -8.67
N ILE A 81 -12.30 3.25 -8.32
CA ILE A 81 -11.51 3.12 -7.08
C ILE A 81 -10.12 2.62 -7.47
N LEU A 82 -9.08 3.39 -7.15
CA LEU A 82 -7.68 3.02 -7.30
C LEU A 82 -7.08 2.75 -5.92
N VAL A 83 -6.56 1.53 -5.70
CA VAL A 83 -5.86 1.17 -4.46
C VAL A 83 -4.39 0.87 -4.79
N ASN A 84 -3.53 1.85 -4.57
CA ASN A 84 -2.07 1.72 -4.64
C ASN A 84 -1.58 1.06 -3.34
N ASN A 85 -1.54 -0.27 -3.35
CA ASN A 85 -1.17 -1.08 -2.20
C ASN A 85 0.11 -1.92 -2.45
N ALA A 86 0.45 -2.22 -3.69
CA ALA A 86 1.66 -2.98 -4.00
C ALA A 86 2.89 -2.40 -3.29
N GLY A 87 3.73 -3.28 -2.79
CA GLY A 87 4.92 -2.86 -2.06
C GLY A 87 5.85 -4.01 -1.77
N MET A 88 7.10 -3.67 -1.52
CA MET A 88 8.16 -4.57 -1.06
C MET A 88 8.82 -4.00 0.18
N PHE A 89 9.46 -4.86 0.95
CA PHE A 89 10.15 -4.48 2.18
C PHE A 89 11.45 -5.26 2.28
N PHE A 90 12.53 -4.57 2.60
CA PHE A 90 13.83 -5.15 2.91
C PHE A 90 14.41 -4.44 4.13
N PHE A 91 14.99 -5.22 5.01
CA PHE A 91 15.81 -4.73 6.11
C PHE A 91 17.27 -4.93 5.68
N HIS A 92 17.95 -3.85 5.30
CA HIS A 92 19.31 -3.91 4.76
C HIS A 92 20.02 -2.57 4.87
N GLU A 93 21.33 -2.58 5.11
CA GLU A 93 22.15 -1.37 4.97
C GLU A 93 22.26 -0.92 3.51
N LEU A 94 22.56 0.36 3.30
CA LEU A 94 22.85 0.88 1.97
C LEU A 94 24.25 0.46 1.56
N THR A 95 24.32 -0.52 0.69
CA THR A 95 25.57 -1.05 0.09
C THR A 95 25.44 -0.98 -1.44
N PRO A 96 26.54 -0.96 -2.20
CA PRO A 96 26.49 -0.89 -3.67
C PRO A 96 25.67 -2.02 -4.32
N ASP A 97 25.73 -3.23 -3.77
CA ASP A 97 24.96 -4.40 -4.25
C ASP A 97 23.46 -4.29 -3.95
N TYR A 98 23.06 -3.43 -3.03
CA TYR A 98 21.66 -3.14 -2.73
C TYR A 98 21.00 -2.17 -3.74
N THR A 99 21.77 -1.47 -4.58
CA THR A 99 21.29 -0.37 -5.44
C THR A 99 20.10 -0.78 -6.31
N GLY A 100 20.19 -1.89 -7.04
CA GLY A 100 19.11 -2.35 -7.92
C GLY A 100 17.80 -2.66 -7.17
N ARG A 101 17.89 -3.18 -5.94
CA ARG A 101 16.70 -3.42 -5.07
C ARG A 101 16.10 -2.13 -4.57
N ALA A 102 16.94 -1.13 -4.27
CA ALA A 102 16.47 0.20 -3.87
C ALA A 102 15.76 0.91 -5.02
N GLU A 103 16.30 0.83 -6.24
CA GLU A 103 15.68 1.38 -7.47
C GLU A 103 14.33 0.72 -7.73
N ALA A 104 14.25 -0.62 -7.71
CA ALA A 104 12.98 -1.32 -7.85
C ALA A 104 11.95 -0.89 -6.80
N MET A 105 12.39 -0.69 -5.53
CA MET A 105 11.52 -0.19 -4.47
C MET A 105 11.06 1.25 -4.74
N MET A 106 11.93 2.12 -5.22
CA MET A 106 11.57 3.50 -5.57
C MET A 106 10.57 3.53 -6.73
N ASN A 107 10.78 2.72 -7.76
CA ASN A 107 9.84 2.59 -8.86
C ASN A 107 8.47 2.13 -8.37
N LEU A 108 8.42 1.03 -7.58
CA LEU A 108 7.17 0.46 -7.07
C LEU A 108 6.43 1.38 -6.09
N HIS A 109 7.15 2.11 -5.22
CA HIS A 109 6.53 2.89 -4.15
C HIS A 109 6.34 4.37 -4.47
N ILE A 110 7.11 4.93 -5.43
CA ILE A 110 7.09 6.34 -5.78
C ILE A 110 6.57 6.52 -7.20
N TYR A 111 7.33 6.04 -8.19
CA TYR A 111 7.06 6.35 -9.59
C TYR A 111 5.72 5.79 -10.06
N THR A 112 5.51 4.49 -9.88
CA THR A 112 4.28 3.81 -10.33
C THR A 112 3.01 4.37 -9.69
N PRO A 113 2.87 4.50 -8.36
CA PRO A 113 1.65 5.08 -7.79
C PRO A 113 1.44 6.54 -8.16
N THR A 114 2.51 7.33 -8.35
CA THR A 114 2.40 8.71 -8.84
C THR A 114 1.80 8.74 -10.25
N ARG A 115 2.33 7.93 -11.16
CA ARG A 115 1.83 7.81 -12.54
C ARG A 115 0.39 7.29 -12.59
N LEU A 116 0.05 6.24 -11.82
CA LEU A 116 -1.31 5.72 -11.74
C LEU A 116 -2.30 6.76 -11.20
N CYS A 117 -1.90 7.52 -10.16
CA CYS A 117 -2.72 8.62 -9.66
C CYS A 117 -2.92 9.72 -10.70
N THR A 118 -1.91 10.03 -11.54
CA THR A 118 -2.03 11.02 -12.63
C THR A 118 -3.00 10.53 -13.70
N LEU A 119 -2.82 9.30 -14.20
CA LEU A 119 -3.58 8.75 -15.31
C LEU A 119 -5.06 8.51 -14.93
N PHE A 120 -5.30 7.65 -13.95
CA PHE A 120 -6.67 7.35 -13.49
C PHE A 120 -7.32 8.55 -12.78
N GLY A 121 -6.51 9.38 -12.10
CA GLY A 121 -6.99 10.58 -11.46
C GLY A 121 -7.55 11.60 -12.43
N GLU A 122 -6.94 11.77 -13.60
CA GLU A 122 -7.45 12.64 -14.65
C GLU A 122 -8.82 12.17 -15.17
N ASP A 123 -8.98 10.87 -15.39
CA ASP A 123 -10.28 10.30 -15.76
C ASP A 123 -11.34 10.49 -14.67
N MET A 124 -10.95 10.33 -13.40
CA MET A 124 -11.83 10.58 -12.25
C MET A 124 -12.23 12.06 -12.15
N LYS A 125 -11.30 13.00 -12.45
CA LYS A 125 -11.58 14.45 -12.51
C LYS A 125 -12.64 14.76 -13.55
N ARG A 126 -12.46 14.25 -14.79
CA ARG A 126 -13.41 14.45 -15.89
C ARG A 126 -14.82 13.99 -15.52
N ARG A 127 -14.93 12.84 -14.86
CA ARG A 127 -16.21 12.29 -14.40
C ARG A 127 -16.71 12.92 -13.09
N ARG A 128 -15.90 13.76 -12.44
CA ARG A 128 -16.18 14.37 -11.12
C ARG A 128 -16.52 13.33 -10.03
N LYS A 129 -15.96 12.14 -10.14
CA LYS A 129 -16.23 11.01 -9.27
C LYS A 129 -15.06 10.03 -9.24
N GLY A 130 -14.62 9.64 -8.06
CA GLY A 130 -13.60 8.61 -7.87
C GLY A 130 -13.04 8.58 -6.46
N TYR A 131 -12.26 7.53 -6.20
CA TYR A 131 -11.58 7.32 -4.93
C TYR A 131 -10.18 6.78 -5.18
N ILE A 132 -9.20 7.33 -4.49
CA ILE A 132 -7.81 6.86 -4.50
C ILE A 132 -7.39 6.52 -3.08
N ILE A 133 -6.85 5.33 -2.88
CA ILE A 133 -6.12 4.94 -1.67
C ILE A 133 -4.64 4.82 -2.02
N ASN A 134 -3.79 5.49 -1.25
CA ASN A 134 -2.35 5.29 -1.27
C ASN A 134 -1.89 4.69 0.07
N VAL A 135 -1.37 3.45 0.02
CA VAL A 135 -0.92 2.75 1.22
C VAL A 135 0.53 3.13 1.52
N SER A 136 0.68 4.07 2.43
CA SER A 136 1.96 4.47 3.03
C SER A 136 2.31 3.55 4.21
N SER A 137 2.90 4.06 5.27
CA SER A 137 3.26 3.33 6.49
C SER A 137 3.40 4.28 7.68
N MET A 138 3.35 3.76 8.89
CA MET A 138 3.72 4.47 10.11
C MET A 138 5.18 4.98 10.04
N VAL A 139 6.09 4.20 9.44
CA VAL A 139 7.51 4.57 9.29
C VAL A 139 7.75 5.78 8.39
N ALA A 140 6.76 6.22 7.62
CA ALA A 140 6.79 7.50 6.92
C ALA A 140 7.02 8.72 7.85
N GLN A 141 6.92 8.53 9.14
CA GLN A 141 7.10 9.55 10.18
C GLN A 141 8.26 9.24 11.13
N MET A 142 8.98 8.15 10.87
CA MET A 142 10.00 7.58 11.74
C MET A 142 11.17 7.11 10.87
N PRO A 143 12.10 8.00 10.49
CA PRO A 143 13.34 7.57 9.83
C PRO A 143 14.01 6.51 10.71
N THR A 144 14.32 5.37 10.13
CA THR A 144 14.85 4.23 10.89
C THR A 144 15.98 3.59 10.09
N PRO A 145 17.16 3.38 10.69
CA PRO A 145 18.25 2.67 10.05
C PRO A 145 17.82 1.26 9.59
N GLY A 146 18.47 0.73 8.57
CA GLY A 146 18.16 -0.59 7.98
C GLY A 146 16.92 -0.62 7.08
N ILE A 147 16.07 0.40 7.13
CA ILE A 147 14.90 0.56 6.24
C ILE A 147 14.88 1.95 5.59
N THR A 148 16.05 2.52 5.35
CA THR A 148 16.23 3.90 4.89
C THR A 148 15.42 4.20 3.63
N THR A 149 15.61 3.42 2.55
CA THR A 149 14.87 3.60 1.29
C THR A 149 13.37 3.39 1.49
N TYR A 150 12.98 2.34 2.24
CA TYR A 150 11.56 2.07 2.51
C TYR A 150 10.89 3.24 3.24
N ALA A 151 11.48 3.72 4.33
CA ALA A 151 10.94 4.84 5.10
C ALA A 151 10.84 6.11 4.26
N ALA A 152 11.86 6.43 3.45
CA ALA A 152 11.87 7.58 2.55
C ALA A 152 10.77 7.49 1.48
N THR A 153 10.60 6.32 0.83
CA THR A 153 9.52 6.13 -0.16
C THR A 153 8.13 6.27 0.45
N LYS A 154 7.93 5.77 1.67
CA LYS A 154 6.64 5.90 2.36
C LYS A 154 6.39 7.32 2.87
N ALA A 155 7.44 8.08 3.21
CA ALA A 155 7.34 9.51 3.52
C ALA A 155 6.97 10.34 2.29
N TYR A 156 7.58 10.05 1.12
CA TYR A 156 7.17 10.63 -0.16
C TYR A 156 5.67 10.42 -0.39
N LEU A 157 5.23 9.16 -0.37
CA LEU A 157 3.83 8.80 -0.69
C LEU A 157 2.83 9.46 0.28
N LYS A 158 3.20 9.60 1.56
CA LYS A 158 2.39 10.33 2.55
C LYS A 158 2.25 11.81 2.19
N SER A 159 3.34 12.49 1.85
CA SER A 159 3.35 13.91 1.49
C SER A 159 2.62 14.16 0.18
N TYR A 160 2.96 13.40 -0.86
CA TYR A 160 2.31 13.40 -2.17
C TYR A 160 0.79 13.26 -2.06
N SER A 161 0.33 12.23 -1.35
CA SER A 161 -1.10 11.95 -1.22
C SER A 161 -1.86 13.06 -0.49
N LYS A 162 -1.21 13.75 0.47
CA LYS A 162 -1.82 14.90 1.14
C LYS A 162 -2.03 16.07 0.17
N SER A 163 -1.05 16.38 -0.65
CA SER A 163 -1.17 17.45 -1.66
C SER A 163 -2.21 17.08 -2.70
N LEU A 164 -2.16 15.86 -3.21
CA LEU A 164 -3.13 15.34 -4.18
C LEU A 164 -4.57 15.36 -3.65
N TYR A 165 -4.79 15.14 -2.34
CA TYR A 165 -6.12 15.27 -1.74
C TYR A 165 -6.72 16.66 -1.95
N PHE A 166 -5.94 17.72 -1.76
CA PHE A 166 -6.42 19.08 -1.94
C PHE A 166 -6.67 19.41 -3.41
N GLU A 167 -5.81 18.94 -4.32
CA GLU A 167 -5.96 19.14 -5.77
C GLU A 167 -7.19 18.41 -6.34
N MET A 168 -7.50 17.21 -5.82
CA MET A 168 -8.58 16.37 -6.34
C MET A 168 -9.95 16.70 -5.76
N ARG A 169 -9.98 17.28 -4.56
CA ARG A 169 -11.22 17.58 -3.82
C ARG A 169 -12.21 18.46 -4.58
N PRO A 170 -11.81 19.54 -5.29
CA PRO A 170 -12.74 20.37 -6.08
C PRO A 170 -13.44 19.60 -7.21
N TYR A 171 -12.86 18.50 -7.64
CA TYR A 171 -13.43 17.63 -8.68
C TYR A 171 -14.25 16.47 -8.10
N GLY A 172 -14.55 16.48 -6.80
CA GLY A 172 -15.33 15.43 -6.16
C GLY A 172 -14.60 14.09 -5.98
N VAL A 173 -13.28 14.02 -6.25
CA VAL A 173 -12.46 12.82 -6.09
C VAL A 173 -11.87 12.76 -4.68
N GLY A 174 -12.05 11.64 -3.99
CA GLY A 174 -11.47 11.41 -2.67
C GLY A 174 -10.09 10.77 -2.75
N VAL A 175 -9.10 11.33 -2.06
CA VAL A 175 -7.77 10.71 -1.90
C VAL A 175 -7.53 10.42 -0.43
N THR A 176 -7.19 9.18 -0.12
CA THR A 176 -6.97 8.71 1.26
C THR A 176 -5.59 8.11 1.41
N THR A 177 -4.78 8.70 2.28
CA THR A 177 -3.51 8.13 2.70
C THR A 177 -3.74 7.17 3.85
N VAL A 178 -3.34 5.92 3.69
CA VAL A 178 -3.42 4.91 4.75
C VAL A 178 -2.04 4.72 5.37
N LEU A 179 -1.95 4.86 6.69
CA LEU A 179 -0.71 4.71 7.45
C LEU A 179 -0.84 3.52 8.41
N PRO A 180 -0.68 2.28 7.92
CA PRO A 180 -0.70 1.12 8.79
C PRO A 180 0.51 1.13 9.73
N GLY A 181 0.30 0.62 10.94
CA GLY A 181 1.38 0.15 11.79
C GLY A 181 1.84 -1.26 11.37
N ALA A 182 2.32 -2.05 12.30
CA ALA A 182 2.62 -3.45 12.02
C ALA A 182 1.34 -4.25 11.74
N ILE A 183 1.28 -4.86 10.55
CA ILE A 183 0.16 -5.69 10.09
C ILE A 183 0.65 -7.11 9.84
N ALA A 184 -0.15 -8.10 10.21
CA ALA A 184 0.12 -9.52 10.00
C ALA A 184 0.01 -9.87 8.51
N THR A 185 1.08 -9.62 7.76
CA THR A 185 1.15 -9.91 6.32
C THR A 185 2.46 -10.63 5.99
N PRO A 186 2.55 -11.36 4.88
CA PRO A 186 3.79 -11.98 4.41
C PRO A 186 4.95 -11.00 4.15
N LEU A 187 4.66 -9.70 4.08
CA LEU A 187 5.64 -8.65 3.78
C LEU A 187 6.86 -8.65 4.72
N TYR A 188 6.70 -9.04 5.98
CA TYR A 188 7.74 -8.91 7.01
C TYR A 188 8.46 -10.22 7.37
N ASN A 189 8.08 -11.35 6.80
CA ASN A 189 8.68 -12.67 7.06
C ASN A 189 8.88 -12.99 8.57
N ILE A 190 7.89 -12.69 9.40
CA ILE A 190 7.96 -12.89 10.86
C ILE A 190 7.58 -14.33 11.20
N ASN A 191 8.33 -14.97 12.09
CA ASN A 191 8.00 -16.31 12.62
C ASN A 191 6.55 -16.37 13.14
N PRO A 192 5.77 -17.40 12.76
CA PRO A 192 4.34 -17.52 13.14
C PRO A 192 4.06 -17.46 14.65
N ALA A 193 4.92 -18.03 15.50
CA ALA A 193 4.76 -17.99 16.95
C ALA A 193 4.91 -16.57 17.51
N THR A 194 5.92 -15.84 17.02
CA THR A 194 6.16 -14.43 17.35
C THR A 194 5.00 -13.55 16.85
N LEU A 195 4.54 -13.79 15.63
CA LEU A 195 3.41 -13.07 15.04
C LEU A 195 2.13 -13.24 15.87
N SER A 196 1.82 -14.48 16.29
CA SER A 196 0.66 -14.80 17.14
C SER A 196 0.72 -14.06 18.49
N ARG A 197 1.90 -14.05 19.16
CA ARG A 197 2.11 -13.33 20.41
C ARG A 197 1.93 -11.82 20.26
N LEU A 198 2.51 -11.22 19.21
CA LEU A 198 2.41 -9.78 18.93
C LEU A 198 0.97 -9.38 18.55
N THR A 199 0.25 -10.25 17.86
CA THR A 199 -1.16 -10.03 17.52
C THR A 199 -2.05 -10.06 18.75
N ARG A 200 -1.81 -11.03 19.69
CA ARG A 200 -2.52 -11.10 20.97
C ARG A 200 -2.30 -9.82 21.81
N LEU A 201 -1.09 -9.29 21.81
CA LEU A 201 -0.74 -8.02 22.49
C LEU A 201 -1.26 -6.77 21.74
N ARG A 202 -1.94 -6.94 20.62
CA ARG A 202 -2.44 -5.86 19.76
C ARG A 202 -1.37 -4.90 19.22
N ILE A 203 -0.10 -5.32 19.24
CA ILE A 203 1.03 -4.63 18.62
C ILE A 203 0.95 -4.77 17.10
N VAL A 204 0.70 -6.00 16.64
CA VAL A 204 0.40 -6.31 15.23
C VAL A 204 -1.11 -6.44 15.06
N ARG A 205 -1.66 -5.85 14.02
CA ARG A 205 -3.09 -5.91 13.69
C ARG A 205 -3.35 -6.79 12.48
N SER A 206 -4.59 -7.28 12.35
CA SER A 206 -4.97 -8.06 11.18
C SER A 206 -5.19 -7.17 9.94
N PRO A 207 -4.98 -7.71 8.71
CA PRO A 207 -5.32 -7.03 7.47
C PRO A 207 -6.79 -6.60 7.41
N GLU A 208 -7.71 -7.47 7.88
CA GLU A 208 -9.16 -7.23 7.85
C GLU A 208 -9.53 -5.97 8.62
N TRP A 209 -8.99 -5.84 9.83
CA TRP A 209 -9.26 -4.67 10.68
C TRP A 209 -8.73 -3.38 10.03
N MET A 210 -7.53 -3.45 9.44
CA MET A 210 -6.89 -2.29 8.83
C MET A 210 -7.63 -1.84 7.58
N VAL A 211 -7.93 -2.78 6.68
CA VAL A 211 -8.62 -2.52 5.42
C VAL A 211 -10.04 -2.02 5.66
N HIS A 212 -10.78 -2.59 6.64
CA HIS A 212 -12.10 -2.08 7.01
C HIS A 212 -12.06 -0.58 7.35
N ARG A 213 -11.06 -0.16 8.14
CA ARG A 213 -10.90 1.26 8.50
C ARG A 213 -10.45 2.12 7.32
N ALA A 214 -9.59 1.59 6.47
CA ALA A 214 -9.14 2.26 5.25
C ALA A 214 -10.31 2.55 4.30
N LEU A 215 -11.12 1.55 3.99
CA LEU A 215 -12.29 1.69 3.12
C LEU A 215 -13.36 2.62 3.73
N ARG A 216 -13.61 2.50 5.05
CA ARG A 216 -14.51 3.44 5.74
C ARG A 216 -14.01 4.88 5.65
N GLY A 217 -12.70 5.11 5.74
CA GLY A 217 -12.08 6.43 5.56
C GLY A 217 -12.21 6.93 4.12
N MET A 218 -11.93 6.08 3.14
CA MET A 218 -12.03 6.36 1.72
C MET A 218 -13.45 6.80 1.31
N PHE A 219 -14.47 6.03 1.65
CA PHE A 219 -15.85 6.37 1.31
C PHE A 219 -16.35 7.64 2.00
N ARG A 220 -15.71 8.03 3.10
CA ARG A 220 -15.95 9.34 3.77
C ARG A 220 -15.03 10.45 3.26
N LYS A 221 -14.24 10.19 2.22
CA LYS A 221 -13.26 11.11 1.62
C LYS A 221 -12.30 11.72 2.66
N ARG A 222 -11.91 10.96 3.69
CA ARG A 222 -10.91 11.38 4.66
C ARG A 222 -9.53 11.34 4.04
N HIS A 223 -8.73 12.38 4.25
CA HIS A 223 -7.36 12.42 3.71
C HIS A 223 -6.38 11.47 4.44
N TYR A 224 -6.66 11.14 5.72
CA TYR A 224 -5.84 10.19 6.49
C TYR A 224 -6.64 9.11 7.17
N VAL A 225 -6.10 7.89 7.14
CA VAL A 225 -6.48 6.78 7.99
C VAL A 225 -5.22 6.26 8.69
N LYS A 226 -5.09 6.57 9.98
CA LYS A 226 -3.95 6.24 10.83
C LYS A 226 -4.47 5.59 12.11
N PRO A 227 -4.92 4.32 12.06
CA PRO A 227 -5.54 3.70 13.20
C PRO A 227 -4.51 3.10 14.16
N GLY A 228 -4.84 3.16 15.45
CA GLY A 228 -4.02 2.63 16.54
C GLY A 228 -3.23 3.72 17.28
N VAL A 229 -3.25 3.66 18.61
CA VAL A 229 -2.59 4.64 19.47
C VAL A 229 -1.07 4.67 19.25
N MET A 230 -0.46 3.49 19.06
CA MET A 230 0.99 3.38 18.78
C MET A 230 1.42 4.14 17.52
N ASN A 231 0.55 4.24 16.51
CA ASN A 231 0.85 5.03 15.31
C ASN A 231 1.01 6.52 15.60
N TYR A 232 0.47 7.01 16.71
CA TYR A 232 0.63 8.41 17.16
C TYR A 232 1.78 8.55 18.15
N LEU A 233 1.91 7.62 19.10
CA LEU A 233 2.92 7.71 20.17
C LEU A 233 4.33 7.39 19.66
N ALA A 234 4.53 6.33 18.87
CA ALA A 234 5.86 5.90 18.45
C ALA A 234 6.63 6.98 17.67
N PRO A 235 6.04 7.72 16.70
CA PRO A 235 6.78 8.81 16.03
C PRO A 235 7.17 9.96 16.96
N VAL A 236 6.40 10.22 18.01
CA VAL A 236 6.71 11.26 19.01
C VAL A 236 7.83 10.80 19.93
N LEU A 237 7.73 9.57 20.43
CA LEU A 237 8.74 8.98 21.30
C LEU A 237 10.11 8.88 20.60
N LEU A 238 10.13 8.42 19.35
CA LEU A 238 11.38 8.35 18.58
C LEU A 238 12.02 9.72 18.34
N LYS A 239 11.23 10.76 18.09
CA LYS A 239 11.76 12.14 17.95
C LYS A 239 12.40 12.67 19.24
N LEU A 240 12.06 12.13 20.39
CA LEU A 240 12.63 12.51 21.67
C LEU A 240 13.89 11.71 22.03
N LEU A 241 14.20 10.65 21.27
CA LEU A 241 15.40 9.86 21.50
C LEU A 241 16.65 10.63 21.03
N PRO A 242 17.72 10.69 21.84
CA PRO A 242 19.00 11.23 21.39
C PRO A 242 19.58 10.38 20.25
N ASN A 243 20.12 11.03 19.20
CA ASN A 243 20.70 10.35 18.03
C ASN A 243 21.74 9.28 18.41
N GLY A 244 22.52 9.48 19.46
CA GLY A 244 23.48 8.49 19.95
C GLY A 244 22.85 7.21 20.47
N LEU A 245 21.63 7.28 21.02
CA LEU A 245 20.89 6.09 21.46
C LEU A 245 20.29 5.34 20.27
N GLU A 246 19.78 6.05 19.29
CA GLU A 246 19.29 5.43 18.02
C GLU A 246 20.42 4.67 17.32
N THR A 247 21.63 5.26 17.24
CA THR A 247 22.81 4.61 16.66
C THR A 247 23.20 3.33 17.43
N ARG A 248 23.18 3.36 18.77
CA ARG A 248 23.50 2.17 19.59
C ARG A 248 22.45 1.07 19.42
N ILE A 249 21.17 1.42 19.33
CA ILE A 249 20.09 0.46 19.09
C ILE A 249 20.29 -0.19 17.72
N TRP A 250 20.61 0.60 16.71
CA TRP A 250 20.89 0.11 15.37
C TRP A 250 22.05 -0.89 15.35
N GLN A 251 23.19 -0.56 15.97
CA GLN A 251 24.36 -1.43 16.06
C GLN A 251 23.99 -2.79 16.69
N LYS A 252 23.24 -2.80 17.79
CA LYS A 252 22.78 -4.03 18.44
C LYS A 252 21.85 -4.89 17.56
N ILE A 253 20.99 -4.25 16.77
CA ILE A 253 20.11 -4.96 15.84
C ILE A 253 20.94 -5.62 14.74
N LYS A 254 21.93 -4.91 14.20
CA LYS A 254 22.83 -5.41 13.16
C LYS A 254 23.63 -6.63 13.65
N GLU A 255 24.24 -6.55 14.83
CA GLU A 255 25.00 -7.64 15.46
C GLU A 255 24.14 -8.90 15.74
N GLY A 256 22.84 -8.78 15.85
CA GLY A 256 21.90 -9.90 16.06
C GLY A 256 21.28 -10.49 14.78
N THR A 257 21.63 -9.92 13.63
CA THR A 257 21.14 -10.37 12.30
C THR A 257 22.21 -11.02 11.45
N ASP A 258 23.49 -10.94 11.84
CA ASP A 258 24.61 -11.68 11.33
C ASP A 258 24.74 -13.02 12.09
#